data_f7774e85cd28f8a40c275f1390cb3e02
#
_entry.id   f7774e85cd28f8a40c275f1390cb3e02
#
_cell.length_a   1.000
_cell.length_b   1.000
_cell.length_c   1.000
_cell.angle_alpha   90.00
_cell.angle_beta   90.00
_cell.angle_gamma   90.00
#
_symmetry.space_group_name_H-M   'P 1'
#
loop_
_entity.id
_entity.type
_entity.pdbx_description
1 polymer ?
#
loop_
_entity_poly.entity_id
_entity_poly.type
_entity_poly.pdbx_seq_one_letter_code
_entity_poly.pdbx_strand_id
1 'polypeptide(L)'
;MSSDQRKSDREPVTLFVEYEGADDLVGDYTENLSSGGTFVATNRELPIGQQIKLVLSFPGLLEPIAIEGTVRWTRGNKSSEEVLNDGEEAGAGIQFSPGPARDQLAAIIDKIRARDPKTVSRLFNLLVVEDNRHVAQLIHDGLKGSARRDFAGGVTFSVRNAEDGRQAIEILKREKFDALIVDVYLPIVDGAKVISTARGELGLKSLPIIAVSAGGDTARKSALDAGANIFLDKPMRLRQVIETIQKLLAT
;
A
#
# COMPACT_ATOMS: atom_id res chain seq x y z
N MET A 1 47.81 -16.55 30.05
CA MET A 1 46.49 -16.02 30.44
C MET A 1 45.82 -15.53 29.17
N SER A 2 44.94 -16.37 28.64
CA SER A 2 44.28 -16.16 27.36
C SER A 2 43.06 -15.28 27.60
N SER A 3 43.02 -14.08 27.04
CA SER A 3 41.85 -13.25 27.01
C SER A 3 40.94 -13.75 25.89
N ASP A 4 39.96 -14.49 26.30
CA ASP A 4 38.84 -14.97 25.46
C ASP A 4 38.04 -13.77 24.94
N GLN A 5 38.41 -13.28 23.76
CA GLN A 5 37.61 -12.34 23.00
C GLN A 5 36.44 -13.11 22.35
N ARG A 6 35.39 -13.32 23.09
CA ARG A 6 34.07 -13.68 22.51
C ARG A 6 33.57 -12.51 21.69
N LYS A 7 34.01 -12.41 20.46
CA LYS A 7 33.26 -11.74 19.41
C LYS A 7 31.95 -12.49 19.27
N SER A 8 30.91 -12.04 19.98
CA SER A 8 29.55 -12.51 19.68
C SER A 8 29.21 -11.99 18.28
N ASP A 9 29.24 -12.86 17.31
CA ASP A 9 28.58 -12.65 16.02
C ASP A 9 27.07 -12.52 16.30
N ARG A 10 26.65 -11.33 16.74
CA ARG A 10 25.23 -11.02 16.83
C ARG A 10 24.76 -10.83 15.40
N GLU A 11 23.84 -11.68 14.97
CA GLU A 11 23.16 -11.49 13.69
C GLU A 11 22.62 -10.06 13.61
N PRO A 12 22.76 -9.39 12.45
CA PRO A 12 22.28 -8.03 12.28
C PRO A 12 20.76 -7.98 12.50
N VAL A 13 20.30 -7.04 13.31
CA VAL A 13 18.87 -6.83 13.51
C VAL A 13 18.27 -6.33 12.19
N THR A 14 17.24 -7.01 11.72
CA THR A 14 16.49 -6.58 10.53
C THR A 14 15.34 -5.65 10.95
N LEU A 15 15.31 -4.46 10.37
CA LEU A 15 14.23 -3.50 10.49
C LEU A 15 13.51 -3.39 9.14
N PHE A 16 12.19 -3.53 9.17
CA PHE A 16 11.34 -3.30 8.01
C PHE A 16 10.77 -1.89 8.12
N VAL A 17 10.95 -1.11 7.06
CA VAL A 17 10.40 0.24 6.94
C VAL A 17 9.43 0.20 5.76
N GLU A 18 8.15 0.37 6.06
CA GLU A 18 7.08 0.40 5.07
C GLU A 18 6.65 1.84 4.85
N TYR A 19 6.69 2.29 3.61
CA TYR A 19 6.17 3.58 3.17
C TYR A 19 4.77 3.40 2.60
N GLU A 20 3.94 4.43 2.70
CA GLU A 20 2.59 4.42 2.11
C GLU A 20 2.63 4.42 0.58
N GLY A 21 3.68 4.98 -0.01
CA GLY A 21 3.90 5.01 -1.45
C GLY A 21 5.34 5.31 -1.86
N ALA A 22 5.55 5.32 -3.16
CA ALA A 22 6.87 5.63 -3.74
C ALA A 22 7.29 7.08 -3.47
N ASP A 23 6.33 8.00 -3.46
CA ASP A 23 6.61 9.42 -3.26
C ASP A 23 7.07 9.69 -1.82
N ASP A 24 6.59 8.93 -0.83
CA ASP A 24 7.00 9.03 0.56
C ASP A 24 8.45 8.57 0.74
N LEU A 25 8.85 7.45 0.11
CA LEU A 25 10.25 7.03 0.09
C LEU A 25 11.15 8.07 -0.57
N VAL A 26 10.71 8.66 -1.71
CA VAL A 26 11.48 9.70 -2.41
C VAL A 26 11.58 10.97 -1.58
N GLY A 27 10.50 11.35 -0.88
CA GLY A 27 10.48 12.48 0.06
C GLY A 27 11.47 12.25 1.19
N ASP A 28 11.37 11.13 1.88
CA ASP A 28 12.27 10.78 2.99
C ASP A 28 13.75 10.74 2.54
N TYR A 29 14.03 10.17 1.35
CA TYR A 29 15.37 10.17 0.78
C TYR A 29 15.92 11.59 0.55
N THR A 30 15.08 12.57 0.21
CA THR A 30 15.53 13.95 -0.01
C THR A 30 15.67 14.76 1.26
N GLU A 31 14.86 14.47 2.29
CA GLU A 31 14.78 15.24 3.53
C GLU A 31 15.66 14.68 4.64
N ASN A 32 15.67 13.36 4.85
CA ASN A 32 16.27 12.68 5.99
C ASN A 32 17.52 11.85 5.65
N LEU A 33 17.69 11.49 4.38
CA LEU A 33 18.87 10.79 3.90
C LEU A 33 19.94 11.79 3.50
N SER A 34 20.73 12.26 4.45
CA SER A 34 22.05 12.83 4.13
C SER A 34 22.87 11.72 3.46
N SER A 35 23.86 12.09 2.66
CA SER A 35 24.71 11.21 1.82
C SER A 35 25.27 9.91 2.45
N GLY A 36 24.80 9.49 3.61
CA GLY A 36 25.33 8.35 4.34
C GLY A 36 24.42 7.67 5.36
N GLY A 37 23.15 8.07 5.56
CA GLY A 37 22.33 7.44 6.58
C GLY A 37 20.88 7.93 6.62
N THR A 38 20.07 7.35 7.51
CA THR A 38 18.66 7.74 7.73
C THR A 38 18.29 7.73 9.20
N PHE A 39 17.23 8.45 9.56
CA PHE A 39 16.56 8.28 10.84
C PHE A 39 15.40 7.28 10.67
N VAL A 40 15.29 6.34 11.59
CA VAL A 40 14.18 5.38 11.64
C VAL A 40 13.43 5.58 12.95
N ALA A 41 12.18 6.02 12.85
CA ALA A 41 11.27 6.10 13.99
C ALA A 41 10.97 4.69 14.52
N THR A 42 11.29 4.44 15.79
CA THR A 42 11.09 3.13 16.42
C THR A 42 11.17 3.23 17.94
N ASN A 43 10.31 2.46 18.61
CA ASN A 43 10.38 2.26 20.07
C ASN A 43 11.29 1.09 20.46
N ARG A 44 11.96 0.45 19.50
CA ARG A 44 12.87 -0.67 19.73
C ARG A 44 14.20 -0.15 20.28
N GLU A 45 14.72 -0.82 21.32
CA GLU A 45 16.07 -0.52 21.80
C GLU A 45 17.12 -0.94 20.78
N LEU A 46 17.84 0.04 20.25
CA LEU A 46 18.88 -0.14 19.27
C LEU A 46 20.18 0.45 19.83
N PRO A 47 21.07 -0.35 20.43
CA PRO A 47 22.34 0.13 20.98
C PRO A 47 23.20 0.81 19.92
N ILE A 48 23.87 1.90 20.29
CA ILE A 48 24.84 2.57 19.43
C ILE A 48 25.95 1.57 19.05
N GLY A 49 26.32 1.53 17.77
CA GLY A 49 27.27 0.58 17.20
C GLY A 49 26.65 -0.73 16.71
N GLN A 50 25.35 -0.96 16.94
CA GLN A 50 24.70 -2.17 16.46
C GLN A 50 24.60 -2.16 14.93
N GLN A 51 24.88 -3.33 14.32
CA GLN A 51 24.66 -3.56 12.89
C GLN A 51 23.15 -3.75 12.63
N ILE A 52 22.63 -3.04 11.63
CA ILE A 52 21.23 -3.04 11.24
C ILE A 52 21.15 -3.41 9.76
N LYS A 53 20.18 -4.23 9.43
CA LYS A 53 19.73 -4.45 8.05
C LYS A 53 18.36 -3.74 7.88
N LEU A 54 18.33 -2.68 7.08
CA LEU A 54 17.09 -2.01 6.70
C LEU A 54 16.52 -2.69 5.47
N VAL A 55 15.23 -2.97 5.51
CA VAL A 55 14.46 -3.47 4.35
C VAL A 55 13.35 -2.46 4.10
N LEU A 56 13.50 -1.66 3.05
CA LEU A 56 12.58 -0.62 2.67
C LEU A 56 11.56 -1.18 1.69
N SER A 57 10.27 -0.96 1.95
CA SER A 57 9.20 -1.44 1.10
C SER A 57 8.05 -0.43 1.05
N PHE A 58 7.27 -0.47 -0.03
CA PHE A 58 6.01 0.24 -0.17
C PHE A 58 5.10 -0.51 -1.16
N PRO A 59 3.77 -0.32 -1.13
CA PRO A 59 2.86 -0.92 -2.09
C PRO A 59 3.25 -0.53 -3.52
N GLY A 60 3.44 -1.53 -4.39
CA GLY A 60 3.87 -1.32 -5.77
C GLY A 60 5.37 -1.48 -6.03
N LEU A 61 6.20 -1.55 -5.01
CA LEU A 61 7.61 -1.90 -5.20
C LEU A 61 7.74 -3.38 -5.57
N LEU A 62 8.41 -3.67 -6.70
CA LEU A 62 8.54 -5.06 -7.20
C LEU A 62 9.46 -5.91 -6.31
N GLU A 63 10.52 -5.30 -5.77
CA GLU A 63 11.49 -5.95 -4.87
C GLU A 63 11.84 -5.00 -3.72
N PRO A 64 11.78 -5.44 -2.45
CA PRO A 64 12.21 -4.64 -1.31
C PRO A 64 13.67 -4.24 -1.42
N ILE A 65 13.99 -3.02 -0.98
CA ILE A 65 15.36 -2.47 -1.01
C ILE A 65 16.03 -2.80 0.31
N ALA A 66 17.09 -3.60 0.28
CA ALA A 66 17.85 -3.99 1.46
C ALA A 66 19.18 -3.25 1.53
N ILE A 67 19.42 -2.56 2.66
CA ILE A 67 20.67 -1.83 2.91
C ILE A 67 21.17 -2.09 4.32
N GLU A 68 22.49 -2.26 4.48
CA GLU A 68 23.12 -2.43 5.79
C GLU A 68 23.62 -1.10 6.34
N GLY A 69 23.58 -0.98 7.67
CA GLY A 69 24.06 0.21 8.35
C GLY A 69 24.38 -0.05 9.82
N THR A 70 24.85 1.01 10.48
CA THR A 70 25.23 0.97 11.90
C THR A 70 24.50 2.09 12.64
N VAL A 71 23.91 1.79 13.79
CA VAL A 71 23.31 2.78 14.69
C VAL A 71 24.37 3.76 15.18
N ARG A 72 24.19 5.05 14.92
CA ARG A 72 25.13 6.11 15.35
C ARG A 72 24.63 6.92 16.53
N TRP A 73 23.35 7.11 16.63
CA TRP A 73 22.72 7.82 17.73
C TRP A 73 21.25 7.35 17.89
N THR A 74 20.70 7.61 19.07
CA THR A 74 19.29 7.28 19.39
C THR A 74 18.62 8.48 20.04
N ARG A 75 17.31 8.60 19.88
CA ARG A 75 16.46 9.63 20.48
C ARG A 75 15.29 9.00 21.22
N GLY A 76 15.00 9.44 22.44
CA GLY A 76 13.81 9.04 23.18
C GLY A 76 13.72 7.56 23.55
N ASN A 77 14.84 6.83 23.52
CA ASN A 77 14.87 5.43 23.93
C ASN A 77 14.99 5.34 25.45
N LYS A 78 14.48 4.24 26.09
CA LYS A 78 14.49 4.03 27.54
C LYS A 78 15.88 4.13 28.21
N SER A 79 16.93 4.08 27.41
CA SER A 79 18.32 4.25 27.84
C SER A 79 18.85 5.69 27.79
N SER A 80 18.11 6.64 27.22
CA SER A 80 18.45 8.05 27.21
C SER A 80 17.52 8.82 28.17
N GLU A 81 18.09 9.60 29.09
CA GLU A 81 17.34 10.52 29.97
C GLU A 81 16.76 11.74 29.22
N GLU A 82 16.75 11.72 27.89
CA GLU A 82 16.23 12.79 27.04
C GLU A 82 14.69 12.79 27.09
N VAL A 83 14.15 13.90 27.59
CA VAL A 83 12.73 14.23 27.48
C VAL A 83 12.47 14.66 26.05
N LEU A 84 11.65 13.91 25.31
CA LEU A 84 11.20 14.31 23.98
C LEU A 84 10.37 15.59 24.07
N ASN A 85 10.67 16.56 23.20
CA ASN A 85 9.80 17.73 23.02
C ASN A 85 8.50 17.29 22.33
N ASP A 86 7.43 18.08 22.53
CA ASP A 86 6.12 17.80 21.90
C ASP A 86 6.28 17.72 20.37
N GLY A 87 6.00 16.56 19.78
CA GLY A 87 6.12 16.29 18.34
C GLY A 87 7.40 15.58 17.89
N GLU A 88 8.36 15.26 18.76
CA GLU A 88 9.54 14.48 18.43
C GLU A 88 9.29 12.98 18.57
N GLU A 89 9.65 12.21 17.55
CA GLU A 89 9.50 10.75 17.56
C GLU A 89 10.75 10.08 18.12
N ALA A 90 10.53 9.01 18.91
CA ALA A 90 11.60 8.12 19.35
C ALA A 90 12.17 7.34 18.16
N GLY A 91 13.49 7.15 18.12
CA GLY A 91 14.10 6.43 17.01
C GLY A 91 15.62 6.38 17.05
N ALA A 92 16.20 5.97 15.94
CA ALA A 92 17.65 5.82 15.78
C ALA A 92 18.16 6.38 14.45
N GLY A 93 19.27 7.10 14.51
CA GLY A 93 20.04 7.49 13.33
C GLY A 93 20.96 6.35 12.90
N ILE A 94 20.80 5.89 11.67
CA ILE A 94 21.51 4.76 11.08
C ILE A 94 22.42 5.29 9.97
N GLN A 95 23.72 5.04 10.09
CA GLN A 95 24.68 5.31 9.03
C GLN A 95 24.78 4.08 8.13
N PHE A 96 24.58 4.25 6.83
CA PHE A 96 24.73 3.17 5.87
C PHE A 96 26.18 2.73 5.73
N SER A 97 26.38 1.43 5.59
CA SER A 97 27.67 0.86 5.30
C SER A 97 28.12 1.29 3.89
N PRO A 98 29.42 1.66 3.72
CA PRO A 98 29.95 1.88 2.37
C PRO A 98 29.82 0.60 1.54
N GLY A 99 29.38 0.73 0.29
CA GLY A 99 29.27 -0.41 -0.60
C GLY A 99 28.18 -0.26 -1.67
N PRO A 100 28.06 -1.28 -2.53
CA PRO A 100 27.18 -1.23 -3.69
C PRO A 100 25.69 -1.07 -3.34
N ALA A 101 25.27 -1.48 -2.14
CA ALA A 101 23.87 -1.36 -1.71
C ALA A 101 23.40 0.11 -1.61
N ARG A 102 24.29 1.02 -1.21
CA ARG A 102 23.98 2.45 -1.14
C ARG A 102 23.82 3.07 -2.51
N ASP A 103 24.72 2.71 -3.45
CA ASP A 103 24.62 3.18 -4.84
C ASP A 103 23.40 2.57 -5.55
N GLN A 104 23.07 1.34 -5.20
CA GLN A 104 21.86 0.66 -5.67
C GLN A 104 20.60 1.35 -5.16
N LEU A 105 20.55 1.78 -3.89
CA LEU A 105 19.42 2.54 -3.34
C LEU A 105 19.22 3.84 -4.13
N ALA A 106 20.29 4.61 -4.37
CA ALA A 106 20.23 5.84 -5.15
C ALA A 106 19.70 5.59 -6.58
N ALA A 107 20.22 4.55 -7.24
CA ALA A 107 19.77 4.16 -8.58
C ALA A 107 18.30 3.71 -8.61
N ILE A 108 17.81 3.05 -7.56
CA ILE A 108 16.40 2.66 -7.43
C ILE A 108 15.52 3.90 -7.22
N ILE A 109 15.94 4.85 -6.37
CA ILE A 109 15.23 6.13 -6.19
C ILE A 109 15.11 6.89 -7.52
N ASP A 110 16.18 6.94 -8.30
CA ASP A 110 16.15 7.60 -9.62
C ASP A 110 15.18 6.91 -10.59
N LYS A 111 15.13 5.58 -10.58
CA LYS A 111 14.16 4.80 -11.36
C LYS A 111 12.71 5.03 -10.91
N ILE A 112 12.48 5.13 -9.59
CA ILE A 112 11.15 5.47 -9.05
C ILE A 112 10.73 6.86 -9.53
N ARG A 113 11.63 7.86 -9.44
CA ARG A 113 11.38 9.22 -9.95
C ARG A 113 11.09 9.23 -11.45
N ALA A 114 11.78 8.39 -12.22
CA ALA A 114 11.53 8.21 -13.65
C ALA A 114 10.28 7.37 -13.97
N ARG A 115 9.59 6.83 -12.91
CA ARG A 115 8.45 5.91 -13.04
C ARG A 115 8.75 4.69 -13.94
N ASP A 116 9.95 4.12 -13.78
CA ASP A 116 10.35 2.92 -14.51
C ASP A 116 9.47 1.71 -14.11
N PRO A 117 8.66 1.15 -15.03
CA PRO A 117 7.75 0.06 -14.73
C PRO A 117 8.46 -1.26 -14.36
N LYS A 118 9.77 -1.36 -14.56
CA LYS A 118 10.59 -2.50 -14.12
C LYS A 118 11.00 -2.40 -12.65
N THR A 119 10.79 -1.25 -12.03
CA THR A 119 11.16 -1.00 -10.62
C THR A 119 9.94 -0.85 -9.75
N VAL A 120 8.92 -0.15 -10.25
CA VAL A 120 7.69 0.13 -9.51
C VAL A 120 6.50 -0.21 -10.39
N SER A 121 5.61 -1.04 -9.89
CA SER A 121 4.31 -1.27 -10.53
C SER A 121 3.36 -0.09 -10.23
N ARG A 122 2.45 0.19 -11.15
CA ARG A 122 1.35 1.14 -10.89
C ARG A 122 0.50 0.60 -9.74
N LEU A 123 0.39 1.36 -8.66
CA LEU A 123 -0.57 1.05 -7.59
C LEU A 123 -1.98 1.38 -8.08
N PHE A 124 -2.88 0.41 -7.95
CA PHE A 124 -4.29 0.55 -8.30
C PHE A 124 -5.13 0.30 -7.07
N ASN A 125 -5.67 1.39 -6.51
CA ASN A 125 -6.46 1.36 -5.28
C ASN A 125 -7.92 1.01 -5.61
N LEU A 126 -8.40 -0.09 -5.08
CA LEU A 126 -9.73 -0.62 -5.33
C LEU A 126 -10.54 -0.72 -4.05
N LEU A 127 -11.72 -0.12 -4.01
CA LEU A 127 -12.70 -0.37 -2.96
C LEU A 127 -13.65 -1.48 -3.42
N VAL A 128 -13.76 -2.54 -2.61
CA VAL A 128 -14.72 -3.65 -2.81
C VAL A 128 -15.76 -3.57 -1.70
N VAL A 129 -17.02 -3.43 -2.07
CA VAL A 129 -18.17 -3.39 -1.16
C VAL A 129 -18.98 -4.66 -1.34
N GLU A 130 -18.82 -5.58 -0.42
CA GLU A 130 -19.39 -6.93 -0.46
C GLU A 130 -19.57 -7.42 0.98
N ASP A 131 -20.79 -7.81 1.37
CA ASP A 131 -21.10 -8.30 2.71
C ASP A 131 -20.64 -9.74 2.95
N ASN A 132 -20.49 -10.51 1.88
CA ASN A 132 -19.97 -11.86 1.95
C ASN A 132 -18.43 -11.87 1.92
N ARG A 133 -17.82 -12.12 3.08
CA ARG A 133 -16.36 -12.16 3.25
C ARG A 133 -15.65 -13.14 2.32
N HIS A 134 -16.29 -14.27 1.97
CA HIS A 134 -15.70 -15.25 1.05
C HIS A 134 -15.65 -14.70 -0.37
N VAL A 135 -16.67 -13.98 -0.79
CA VAL A 135 -16.70 -13.33 -2.13
C VAL A 135 -15.67 -12.21 -2.18
N ALA A 136 -15.62 -11.36 -1.14
CA ALA A 136 -14.61 -10.31 -1.04
C ALA A 136 -13.17 -10.88 -1.09
N GLN A 137 -12.91 -11.98 -0.37
CA GLN A 137 -11.61 -12.64 -0.38
C GLN A 137 -11.27 -13.25 -1.75
N LEU A 138 -12.24 -13.86 -2.43
CA LEU A 138 -12.05 -14.39 -3.79
C LEU A 138 -11.66 -13.28 -4.78
N ILE A 139 -12.29 -12.10 -4.69
CA ILE A 139 -11.94 -10.95 -5.53
C ILE A 139 -10.51 -10.51 -5.22
N HIS A 140 -10.18 -10.34 -3.94
CA HIS A 140 -8.84 -9.94 -3.50
C HIS A 140 -7.74 -10.91 -3.99
N ASP A 141 -7.89 -12.21 -3.73
CA ASP A 141 -6.89 -13.21 -4.09
C ASP A 141 -6.73 -13.34 -5.60
N GLY A 142 -7.84 -13.21 -6.31
CA GLY A 142 -7.84 -13.23 -7.75
C GLY A 142 -7.15 -12.03 -8.37
N LEU A 143 -7.36 -10.83 -7.85
CA LEU A 143 -6.66 -9.62 -8.29
C LEU A 143 -5.16 -9.72 -8.03
N LYS A 144 -4.75 -10.20 -6.84
CA LYS A 144 -3.33 -10.46 -6.55
C LYS A 144 -2.71 -11.46 -7.51
N GLY A 145 -3.41 -12.56 -7.80
CA GLY A 145 -2.95 -13.58 -8.75
C GLY A 145 -2.87 -13.06 -10.19
N SER A 146 -3.76 -12.14 -10.57
CA SER A 146 -3.80 -11.55 -11.91
C SER A 146 -2.69 -10.51 -12.14
N ALA A 147 -2.25 -9.81 -11.11
CA ALA A 147 -1.23 -8.77 -11.21
C ALA A 147 0.02 -9.25 -11.96
N ARG A 148 0.49 -10.45 -11.65
CA ARG A 148 1.64 -11.07 -12.34
C ARG A 148 1.30 -11.63 -13.72
N ARG A 149 0.14 -12.30 -13.84
CA ARG A 149 -0.24 -13.06 -15.03
C ARG A 149 -0.82 -12.18 -16.14
N ASP A 150 -1.72 -11.27 -15.76
CA ASP A 150 -2.54 -10.52 -16.72
C ASP A 150 -2.03 -9.09 -16.94
N PHE A 151 -1.20 -8.57 -16.02
CA PHE A 151 -0.59 -7.23 -16.09
C PHE A 151 0.94 -7.24 -16.15
N ALA A 152 1.54 -8.42 -16.35
CA ALA A 152 3.00 -8.61 -16.45
C ALA A 152 3.80 -7.95 -15.28
N GLY A 153 3.20 -7.89 -14.09
CA GLY A 153 3.79 -7.23 -12.92
C GLY A 153 3.76 -5.69 -12.94
N GLY A 154 3.22 -5.08 -14.00
CA GLY A 154 3.14 -3.62 -14.13
C GLY A 154 2.06 -2.95 -13.28
N VAL A 155 1.25 -3.74 -12.54
CA VAL A 155 0.18 -3.25 -11.65
C VAL A 155 0.23 -4.00 -10.33
N THR A 156 0.09 -3.27 -9.23
CA THR A 156 -0.15 -3.82 -7.90
C THR A 156 -1.53 -3.36 -7.43
N PHE A 157 -2.36 -4.29 -6.97
CA PHE A 157 -3.68 -3.97 -6.43
C PHE A 157 -3.62 -3.77 -4.92
N SER A 158 -4.04 -2.59 -4.48
CA SER A 158 -4.37 -2.29 -3.09
C SER A 158 -5.89 -2.38 -2.95
N VAL A 159 -6.37 -3.40 -2.22
CA VAL A 159 -7.80 -3.65 -2.08
C VAL A 159 -8.26 -3.30 -0.68
N ARG A 160 -9.17 -2.34 -0.59
CA ARG A 160 -9.89 -1.99 0.63
C ARG A 160 -11.27 -2.65 0.58
N ASN A 161 -11.72 -3.24 1.71
CA ASN A 161 -13.03 -3.85 1.79
C ASN A 161 -13.98 -3.04 2.67
N ALA A 162 -15.25 -3.00 2.29
CA ALA A 162 -16.37 -2.56 3.11
C ALA A 162 -17.44 -3.66 3.14
N GLU A 163 -18.01 -3.93 4.31
CA GLU A 163 -19.01 -5.00 4.51
C GLU A 163 -20.45 -4.50 4.34
N ASP A 164 -20.64 -3.19 4.29
CA ASP A 164 -21.94 -2.54 4.06
C ASP A 164 -21.80 -1.19 3.37
N GLY A 165 -22.91 -0.66 2.87
CA GLY A 165 -22.89 0.60 2.15
C GLY A 165 -22.58 1.84 3.01
N ARG A 166 -22.83 1.81 4.32
CA ARG A 166 -22.49 2.92 5.22
C ARG A 166 -20.98 2.99 5.38
N GLN A 167 -20.32 1.85 5.63
CA GLN A 167 -18.87 1.77 5.73
C GLN A 167 -18.21 2.21 4.42
N ALA A 168 -18.76 1.80 3.27
CA ALA A 168 -18.27 2.21 1.96
C ALA A 168 -18.30 3.74 1.78
N ILE A 169 -19.39 4.41 2.14
CA ILE A 169 -19.51 5.86 2.06
C ILE A 169 -18.49 6.55 2.97
N GLU A 170 -18.29 6.07 4.19
CA GLU A 170 -17.29 6.66 5.11
C GLU A 170 -15.86 6.50 4.60
N ILE A 171 -15.54 5.36 3.98
CA ILE A 171 -14.24 5.14 3.34
C ILE A 171 -14.05 6.09 2.15
N LEU A 172 -15.04 6.20 1.26
CA LEU A 172 -15.02 7.08 0.09
C LEU A 172 -14.86 8.58 0.42
N LYS A 173 -15.27 8.99 1.63
CA LYS A 173 -15.04 10.37 2.12
C LYS A 173 -13.59 10.65 2.50
N ARG A 174 -12.84 9.62 2.87
CA ARG A 174 -11.50 9.76 3.49
C ARG A 174 -10.37 9.33 2.55
N GLU A 175 -10.63 8.37 1.69
CA GLU A 175 -9.64 7.72 0.85
C GLU A 175 -9.98 7.87 -0.63
N LYS A 176 -8.94 7.90 -1.49
CA LYS A 176 -9.11 7.96 -2.95
C LYS A 176 -8.92 6.58 -3.56
N PHE A 177 -9.75 6.26 -4.54
CA PHE A 177 -9.73 4.99 -5.25
C PHE A 177 -9.68 5.20 -6.76
N ASP A 178 -9.06 4.24 -7.46
CA ASP A 178 -9.02 4.17 -8.91
C ASP A 178 -10.26 3.48 -9.49
N ALA A 179 -10.93 2.61 -8.70
CA ALA A 179 -12.22 2.04 -9.03
C ALA A 179 -12.99 1.55 -7.79
N LEU A 180 -14.30 1.38 -7.94
CA LEU A 180 -15.23 0.82 -6.97
C LEU A 180 -15.90 -0.42 -7.56
N ILE A 181 -15.86 -1.54 -6.83
CA ILE A 181 -16.71 -2.70 -7.06
C ILE A 181 -17.76 -2.73 -5.94
N VAL A 182 -19.02 -2.79 -6.29
CA VAL A 182 -20.09 -2.72 -5.28
C VAL A 182 -21.21 -3.72 -5.59
N ASP A 183 -21.56 -4.54 -4.60
CA ASP A 183 -22.82 -5.31 -4.68
C ASP A 183 -24.00 -4.35 -4.58
N VAL A 184 -25.01 -4.59 -5.40
CA VAL A 184 -26.25 -3.81 -5.35
C VAL A 184 -27.03 -4.12 -4.07
N TYR A 185 -27.08 -5.38 -3.66
CA TYR A 185 -27.81 -5.80 -2.47
C TYR A 185 -26.88 -5.90 -1.26
N LEU A 186 -26.78 -4.81 -0.53
CA LEU A 186 -26.01 -4.69 0.69
C LEU A 186 -26.91 -4.45 1.91
N PRO A 187 -26.47 -4.88 3.10
CA PRO A 187 -27.16 -4.50 4.33
C PRO A 187 -26.99 -3.01 4.64
N ILE A 188 -27.88 -2.47 5.48
CA ILE A 188 -27.85 -1.11 6.03
C ILE A 188 -28.09 -0.03 4.97
N VAL A 189 -27.23 0.07 3.96
CA VAL A 189 -27.34 0.98 2.82
C VAL A 189 -27.05 0.19 1.56
N ASP A 190 -28.01 0.11 0.64
CA ASP A 190 -27.85 -0.64 -0.61
C ASP A 190 -26.82 -0.02 -1.55
N GLY A 191 -26.31 -0.83 -2.48
CA GLY A 191 -25.25 -0.43 -3.39
C GLY A 191 -25.67 0.69 -4.35
N ALA A 192 -26.94 0.76 -4.78
CA ALA A 192 -27.43 1.83 -5.63
C ALA A 192 -27.36 3.18 -4.88
N LYS A 193 -27.68 3.19 -3.58
CA LYS A 193 -27.50 4.38 -2.74
C LYS A 193 -26.03 4.76 -2.55
N VAL A 194 -25.12 3.78 -2.38
CA VAL A 194 -23.67 4.05 -2.36
C VAL A 194 -23.22 4.72 -3.65
N ILE A 195 -23.63 4.20 -4.81
CA ILE A 195 -23.29 4.74 -6.13
C ILE A 195 -23.81 6.17 -6.28
N SER A 196 -25.11 6.39 -5.98
CA SER A 196 -25.72 7.73 -6.11
C SER A 196 -25.08 8.75 -5.15
N THR A 197 -24.71 8.34 -3.94
CA THR A 197 -23.96 9.19 -2.99
C THR A 197 -22.57 9.51 -3.50
N ALA A 198 -21.85 8.53 -4.04
CA ALA A 198 -20.53 8.77 -4.65
C ALA A 198 -20.59 9.79 -5.79
N ARG A 199 -21.59 9.67 -6.67
CA ARG A 199 -21.79 10.57 -7.82
C ARG A 199 -22.26 11.97 -7.43
N GLY A 200 -23.25 12.05 -6.54
CA GLY A 200 -23.91 13.29 -6.14
C GLY A 200 -23.23 13.99 -4.99
N GLU A 201 -23.33 13.42 -3.79
CA GLU A 201 -22.89 14.07 -2.55
C GLU A 201 -21.35 14.19 -2.45
N LEU A 202 -20.60 13.16 -2.90
CA LEU A 202 -19.14 13.17 -2.85
C LEU A 202 -18.50 13.72 -4.13
N GLY A 203 -19.26 13.96 -5.18
CA GLY A 203 -18.76 14.53 -6.43
C GLY A 203 -17.79 13.65 -7.21
N LEU A 204 -17.71 12.34 -6.93
CA LEU A 204 -16.79 11.39 -7.56
C LEU A 204 -17.27 11.00 -8.97
N LYS A 205 -17.42 11.97 -9.86
CA LYS A 205 -18.00 11.79 -11.20
C LYS A 205 -17.15 10.90 -12.12
N SER A 206 -15.82 10.96 -11.98
CA SER A 206 -14.87 10.22 -12.79
C SER A 206 -14.49 8.86 -12.23
N LEU A 207 -14.88 8.53 -10.97
CA LEU A 207 -14.55 7.24 -10.37
C LEU A 207 -15.25 6.12 -11.15
N PRO A 208 -14.53 5.15 -11.75
CA PRO A 208 -15.13 3.99 -12.36
C PRO A 208 -15.86 3.14 -11.32
N ILE A 209 -17.12 2.80 -11.56
CA ILE A 209 -17.97 2.00 -10.67
C ILE A 209 -18.48 0.77 -11.41
N ILE A 210 -18.12 -0.40 -10.89
CA ILE A 210 -18.56 -1.71 -11.33
C ILE A 210 -19.58 -2.21 -10.31
N ALA A 211 -20.86 -2.23 -10.70
CA ALA A 211 -21.92 -2.83 -9.89
C ALA A 211 -22.00 -4.34 -10.15
N VAL A 212 -22.23 -5.11 -9.10
CA VAL A 212 -22.34 -6.57 -9.17
C VAL A 212 -23.63 -7.00 -8.48
N SER A 213 -24.41 -7.92 -9.04
CA SER A 213 -25.60 -8.43 -8.35
C SER A 213 -26.15 -9.72 -8.98
N ALA A 214 -26.92 -10.48 -8.18
CA ALA A 214 -27.75 -11.60 -8.65
C ALA A 214 -29.18 -11.18 -9.00
N GLY A 215 -29.53 -9.91 -8.90
CA GLY A 215 -30.90 -9.40 -8.99
C GLY A 215 -31.44 -9.16 -10.42
N GLY A 216 -30.73 -9.59 -11.45
CA GLY A 216 -31.17 -9.47 -12.85
C GLY A 216 -31.40 -8.04 -13.31
N ASP A 217 -32.38 -7.85 -14.21
CA ASP A 217 -32.63 -6.56 -14.87
C ASP A 217 -33.02 -5.43 -13.90
N THR A 218 -33.71 -5.74 -12.81
CA THR A 218 -34.11 -4.73 -11.81
C THR A 218 -32.88 -4.14 -11.11
N ALA A 219 -31.96 -4.99 -10.65
CA ALA A 219 -30.72 -4.55 -10.02
C ALA A 219 -29.82 -3.82 -11.02
N ARG A 220 -29.75 -4.32 -12.26
CA ARG A 220 -29.02 -3.67 -13.35
C ARG A 220 -29.52 -2.26 -13.60
N LYS A 221 -30.82 -2.11 -13.77
CA LYS A 221 -31.40 -0.78 -13.99
C LYS A 221 -31.14 0.15 -12.81
N SER A 222 -31.39 -0.30 -11.60
CA SER A 222 -31.14 0.50 -10.38
C SER A 222 -29.70 0.98 -10.27
N ALA A 223 -28.73 0.11 -10.54
CA ALA A 223 -27.30 0.44 -10.47
C ALA A 223 -26.88 1.44 -11.56
N LEU A 224 -27.34 1.22 -12.81
CA LEU A 224 -27.01 2.11 -13.94
C LEU A 224 -27.68 3.48 -13.78
N ASP A 225 -28.95 3.54 -13.37
CA ASP A 225 -29.67 4.78 -13.07
C ASP A 225 -28.99 5.56 -11.92
N ALA A 226 -28.39 4.86 -10.95
CA ALA A 226 -27.60 5.46 -9.88
C ALA A 226 -26.24 5.99 -10.33
N GLY A 227 -25.76 5.61 -11.52
CA GLY A 227 -24.51 6.11 -12.10
C GLY A 227 -23.35 5.09 -12.12
N ALA A 228 -23.63 3.78 -12.03
CA ALA A 228 -22.63 2.75 -12.30
C ALA A 228 -22.20 2.82 -13.78
N ASN A 229 -20.90 2.57 -14.03
CA ASN A 229 -20.38 2.53 -15.39
C ASN A 229 -20.59 1.15 -16.03
N ILE A 230 -20.51 0.09 -15.23
CA ILE A 230 -20.60 -1.29 -15.68
C ILE A 230 -21.42 -2.08 -14.67
N PHE A 231 -22.17 -3.05 -15.16
CA PHE A 231 -22.91 -4.02 -14.34
C PHE A 231 -22.50 -5.44 -14.71
N LEU A 232 -22.22 -6.26 -13.71
CA LEU A 232 -21.87 -7.67 -13.86
C LEU A 232 -22.88 -8.54 -13.09
N ASP A 233 -23.40 -9.58 -13.73
CA ASP A 233 -24.30 -10.53 -13.10
C ASP A 233 -23.51 -11.55 -12.23
N LYS A 234 -24.01 -11.85 -11.03
CA LYS A 234 -23.54 -12.98 -10.21
C LYS A 234 -24.17 -14.29 -10.73
N PRO A 235 -23.41 -15.41 -10.80
CA PRO A 235 -22.04 -15.57 -10.40
C PRO A 235 -21.05 -14.90 -11.38
N MET A 236 -20.34 -13.87 -10.90
CA MET A 236 -19.36 -13.19 -11.74
C MET A 236 -18.11 -14.08 -11.89
N ARG A 237 -17.56 -14.06 -13.10
CA ARG A 237 -16.26 -14.65 -13.34
C ARG A 237 -15.19 -13.61 -13.02
N LEU A 238 -14.23 -13.97 -12.16
CA LEU A 238 -13.12 -13.08 -11.82
C LEU A 238 -12.42 -12.50 -13.07
N ARG A 239 -12.33 -13.30 -14.15
CA ARG A 239 -11.80 -12.85 -15.44
C ARG A 239 -12.53 -11.63 -16.00
N GLN A 240 -13.85 -11.55 -15.84
CA GLN A 240 -14.63 -10.38 -16.31
C GLN A 240 -14.26 -9.12 -15.52
N VAL A 241 -14.04 -9.24 -14.21
CA VAL A 241 -13.57 -8.12 -13.37
C VAL A 241 -12.20 -7.65 -13.85
N ILE A 242 -11.27 -8.59 -14.06
CA ILE A 242 -9.91 -8.31 -14.54
C ILE A 242 -9.93 -7.61 -15.91
N GLU A 243 -10.66 -8.16 -16.88
CA GLU A 243 -10.81 -7.56 -18.21
C GLU A 243 -11.43 -6.16 -18.15
N THR A 244 -12.36 -5.94 -17.22
CA THR A 244 -12.95 -4.62 -16.99
C THR A 244 -11.92 -3.64 -16.44
N ILE A 245 -11.13 -4.05 -15.45
CA ILE A 245 -10.06 -3.23 -14.88
C ILE A 245 -8.98 -2.95 -15.95
N GLN A 246 -8.61 -3.92 -16.77
CA GLN A 246 -7.67 -3.71 -17.88
C GLN A 246 -8.14 -2.61 -18.85
N LYS A 247 -9.43 -2.61 -19.20
CA LYS A 247 -10.02 -1.56 -20.03
C LYS A 247 -9.96 -0.18 -19.37
N LEU A 248 -10.18 -0.12 -18.04
CA LEU A 248 -10.10 1.13 -17.28
C LEU A 248 -8.65 1.66 -17.17
N LEU A 249 -7.67 0.78 -17.16
CA LEU A 249 -6.25 1.14 -17.11
C LEU A 249 -5.69 1.60 -18.49
N ALA A 250 -6.35 1.21 -19.58
CA ALA A 250 -5.95 1.55 -20.93
C ALA A 250 -6.49 2.92 -21.41
N THR A 251 -7.35 3.56 -20.61
CA THR A 251 -7.96 4.88 -20.88
C THR A 251 -7.21 5.97 -20.14
#